data_84750bf662fd73b7dc13b1c3e53a53dc
#
_entry.id   84750bf662fd73b7dc13b1c3e53a53dc
#
_cell.length_a   1.000
_cell.length_b   1.000
_cell.length_c   1.000
_cell.angle_alpha   90.00
_cell.angle_beta   90.00
_cell.angle_gamma   90.00
#
_symmetry.space_group_name_H-M   'P 1'
#
loop_
_entity.id
_entity.type
_entity.pdbx_description
1 polymer ?
#
loop_
_entity_poly.entity_id
_entity_poly.type
_entity_poly.pdbx_seq_one_letter_code
_entity_poly.pdbx_strand_id
1 'polypeptide(L)'
;MRDVQCKEYVSSRDPERALQDPQVARIFRHYIDNLAGWYDLNDRNRHFEDVVPIRARENPLLLSAILAFSAASKHYSHPGDRLLEVAEFYHLESVRRLIALMENLHKLPIGETLAAICLLRSYEIISR
;
A
#
# COMPACT_ATOMS: atom_id res chain seq x y z
N MET A 1 26.87 -13.79 8.62
CA MET A 1 26.45 -13.15 8.34
C MET A 1 25.41 -12.81 8.27
N ARG A 2 25.22 -13.03 8.27
CA ARG A 2 24.29 -12.79 8.11
C ARG A 2 23.80 -12.09 7.60
N ASP A 3 23.59 -12.06 7.44
CA ASP A 3 23.13 -11.55 6.94
C ASP A 3 22.71 -10.71 6.67
N VAL A 4 22.74 -10.57 7.35
CA VAL A 4 23.01 -9.57 6.55
C VAL A 4 22.27 -9.27 5.34
N GLN A 5 22.10 -10.16 4.67
CA GLN A 5 21.42 -10.04 3.45
C GLN A 5 19.98 -9.94 3.57
N CYS A 6 19.43 -10.31 4.67
CA CYS A 6 18.03 -10.16 4.91
C CYS A 6 17.76 -8.73 5.25
N LYS A 7 17.49 -7.95 4.23
CA LYS A 7 16.99 -6.62 4.46
C LYS A 7 15.62 -6.75 5.11
N GLU A 8 15.48 -6.21 6.30
CA GLU A 8 14.19 -6.18 6.95
C GLU A 8 13.36 -5.05 6.41
N TYR A 9 12.18 -5.38 5.89
CA TYR A 9 11.26 -4.36 5.44
C TYR A 9 10.45 -3.87 6.63
N VAL A 10 10.09 -2.59 6.59
CA VAL A 10 9.34 -1.96 7.67
C VAL A 10 7.88 -2.39 7.58
N SER A 11 7.37 -2.99 8.65
CA SER A 11 5.98 -3.42 8.68
C SER A 11 5.02 -2.23 8.72
N SER A 12 3.88 -2.36 8.05
CA SER A 12 2.84 -1.35 8.08
C SER A 12 1.98 -1.43 9.34
N ARG A 13 2.35 -2.30 10.29
CA ARG A 13 1.59 -2.48 11.52
C ARG A 13 1.40 -1.19 12.29
N ASP A 14 2.43 -0.33 12.29
CA ASP A 14 2.35 1.01 12.85
C ASP A 14 2.58 1.98 11.69
N PRO A 15 1.51 2.48 11.05
CA PRO A 15 1.67 3.31 9.86
C PRO A 15 2.50 4.56 10.06
N GLU A 16 2.32 5.24 11.20
CA GLU A 16 3.08 6.45 11.47
C GLU A 16 4.57 6.17 11.52
N ARG A 17 4.94 5.08 12.19
CA ARG A 17 6.35 4.70 12.26
C ARG A 17 6.89 4.24 10.92
N ALA A 18 6.09 3.47 10.16
CA ALA A 18 6.49 3.01 8.84
C ALA A 18 6.78 4.18 7.91
N LEU A 19 5.97 5.22 7.97
CA LEU A 19 6.14 6.38 7.09
C LEU A 19 7.36 7.23 7.44
N GLN A 20 8.03 6.96 8.56
CA GLN A 20 9.28 7.62 8.88
C GLN A 20 10.46 6.99 8.13
N ASP A 21 10.30 5.78 7.61
CA ASP A 21 11.35 5.17 6.80
C ASP A 21 11.43 5.87 5.44
N PRO A 22 12.63 6.30 5.01
CA PRO A 22 12.76 7.06 3.75
C PRO A 22 12.24 6.31 2.52
N GLN A 23 12.47 5.02 2.42
CA GLN A 23 12.00 4.26 1.27
C GLN A 23 10.47 4.18 1.28
N VAL A 24 9.88 3.91 2.43
CA VAL A 24 8.43 3.85 2.57
C VAL A 24 7.81 5.20 2.21
N ALA A 25 8.41 6.27 2.72
CA ALA A 25 7.90 7.62 2.44
C ALA A 25 7.93 7.93 0.95
N ARG A 26 9.00 7.54 0.26
CA ARG A 26 9.11 7.79 -1.19
C ARG A 26 8.05 6.99 -1.96
N ILE A 27 7.82 5.75 -1.57
CA ILE A 27 6.82 4.91 -2.22
C ILE A 27 5.42 5.48 -1.98
N PHE A 28 5.16 5.92 -0.77
CA PHE A 28 3.88 6.53 -0.43
C PHE A 28 3.66 7.80 -1.24
N ARG A 29 4.70 8.63 -1.36
CA ARG A 29 4.63 9.85 -2.15
C ARG A 29 4.38 9.55 -3.62
N HIS A 30 4.99 8.50 -4.14
CA HIS A 30 4.76 8.09 -5.52
C HIS A 30 3.28 7.80 -5.76
N TYR A 31 2.61 7.15 -4.82
CA TYR A 31 1.18 6.91 -4.92
C TYR A 31 0.42 8.23 -5.02
N ILE A 32 0.70 9.15 -4.10
CA ILE A 32 -0.02 10.43 -4.06
C ILE A 32 0.19 11.21 -5.35
N ASP A 33 1.40 11.26 -5.84
CA ASP A 33 1.74 12.10 -6.99
C ASP A 33 1.35 11.50 -8.32
N ASN A 34 1.33 10.17 -8.44
CA ASN A 34 1.22 9.53 -9.75
C ASN A 34 0.07 8.55 -9.92
N LEU A 35 -0.48 8.02 -8.85
CA LEU A 35 -1.46 6.93 -8.95
C LEU A 35 -2.85 7.28 -8.47
N ALA A 36 -2.93 8.09 -7.42
CA ALA A 36 -4.22 8.39 -6.80
C ALA A 36 -5.21 9.01 -7.78
N GLY A 37 -4.72 9.89 -8.64
CA GLY A 37 -5.57 10.56 -9.60
C GLY A 37 -6.28 9.64 -10.56
N TRP A 38 -5.70 8.47 -10.85
CA TRP A 38 -6.34 7.50 -11.75
C TRP A 38 -7.67 7.01 -11.19
N TYR A 39 -7.74 6.80 -9.89
CA TYR A 39 -8.97 6.34 -9.25
C TYR A 39 -10.00 7.44 -9.18
N ASP A 40 -9.55 8.70 -9.19
CA ASP A 40 -10.43 9.84 -9.00
C ASP A 40 -10.93 10.47 -10.29
N LEU A 41 -10.64 9.85 -11.44
CA LEU A 41 -11.06 10.41 -12.74
C LEU A 41 -12.56 10.69 -12.81
N ASN A 42 -13.36 9.84 -12.18
CA ASN A 42 -14.81 10.00 -12.19
C ASN A 42 -15.38 10.33 -10.80
N ASP A 43 -14.51 10.71 -9.86
CA ASP A 43 -14.92 11.02 -8.49
C ASP A 43 -14.63 12.47 -8.19
N ARG A 44 -15.69 13.27 -8.11
CA ARG A 44 -15.56 14.70 -7.81
C ARG A 44 -14.93 14.98 -6.46
N ASN A 45 -15.07 14.04 -5.53
CA ASN A 45 -14.57 14.23 -4.18
C ASN A 45 -13.10 13.84 -4.03
N ARG A 46 -12.51 13.26 -5.07
CA ARG A 46 -11.09 12.91 -5.10
C ARG A 46 -10.68 12.08 -3.88
N HIS A 47 -11.47 11.05 -3.58
CA HIS A 47 -11.24 10.22 -2.39
C HIS A 47 -9.87 9.57 -2.37
N PHE A 48 -9.40 9.04 -3.51
CA PHE A 48 -8.12 8.35 -3.54
C PHE A 48 -6.94 9.30 -3.43
N GLU A 49 -7.12 10.55 -3.82
CA GLU A 49 -6.06 11.55 -3.72
C GLU A 49 -6.06 12.25 -2.38
N ASP A 50 -7.23 12.61 -1.88
CA ASP A 50 -7.35 13.44 -0.68
C ASP A 50 -7.64 12.65 0.59
N VAL A 51 -8.50 11.64 0.53
CA VAL A 51 -8.98 10.94 1.72
C VAL A 51 -8.16 9.68 2.03
N VAL A 52 -7.91 8.87 1.02
CA VAL A 52 -7.23 7.59 1.22
C VAL A 52 -5.84 7.74 1.86
N PRO A 53 -4.99 8.70 1.41
CA PRO A 53 -3.69 8.85 2.07
C PRO A 53 -3.79 9.24 3.53
N ILE A 54 -4.76 10.06 3.89
CA ILE A 54 -4.96 10.46 5.29
C ILE A 54 -5.38 9.25 6.12
N ARG A 55 -6.34 8.48 5.63
CA ARG A 55 -6.82 7.29 6.33
C ARG A 55 -5.74 6.23 6.47
N ALA A 56 -4.86 6.13 5.48
CA ALA A 56 -3.77 5.15 5.51
C ALA A 56 -2.82 5.38 6.68
N ARG A 57 -2.73 6.60 7.17
CA ARG A 57 -1.87 6.89 8.31
C ARG A 57 -2.35 6.23 9.60
N GLU A 58 -3.58 5.79 9.62
CA GLU A 58 -4.17 5.16 10.80
C GLU A 58 -4.69 3.75 10.50
N ASN A 59 -4.53 3.27 9.27
CA ASN A 59 -5.07 1.97 8.88
C ASN A 59 -3.97 1.14 8.22
N PRO A 60 -3.41 0.16 8.95
CA PRO A 60 -2.32 -0.67 8.42
C PRO A 60 -2.66 -1.42 7.14
N LEU A 61 -3.89 -1.91 7.00
CA LEU A 61 -4.30 -2.60 5.77
C LEU A 61 -4.24 -1.65 4.59
N LEU A 62 -4.81 -0.47 4.73
CA LEU A 62 -4.85 0.50 3.65
C LEU A 62 -3.44 0.95 3.29
N LEU A 63 -2.60 1.21 4.28
CA LEU A 63 -1.22 1.59 4.03
C LEU A 63 -0.48 0.50 3.27
N SER A 64 -0.57 -0.76 3.70
CA SER A 64 0.14 -1.83 3.02
C SER A 64 -0.35 -2.01 1.59
N ALA A 65 -1.65 -1.84 1.34
CA ALA A 65 -2.20 -1.93 -0.02
C ALA A 65 -1.65 -0.81 -0.91
N ILE A 66 -1.58 0.40 -0.39
CA ILE A 66 -0.99 1.52 -1.12
C ILE A 66 0.48 1.23 -1.46
N LEU A 67 1.23 0.77 -0.47
CA LEU A 67 2.66 0.52 -0.67
C LEU A 67 2.91 -0.62 -1.66
N ALA A 68 2.08 -1.66 -1.63
CA ALA A 68 2.23 -2.76 -2.58
C ALA A 68 2.00 -2.27 -4.01
N PHE A 69 0.90 -1.59 -4.24
CA PHE A 69 0.57 -1.09 -5.57
C PHE A 69 1.59 -0.07 -6.05
N SER A 70 1.95 0.86 -5.19
CA SER A 70 2.87 1.94 -5.56
C SER A 70 4.28 1.41 -5.85
N ALA A 71 4.78 0.49 -5.03
CA ALA A 71 6.10 -0.08 -5.26
C ALA A 71 6.14 -0.85 -6.58
N ALA A 72 5.10 -1.63 -6.87
CA ALA A 72 5.04 -2.38 -8.13
C ALA A 72 4.98 -1.42 -9.32
N SER A 73 4.15 -0.39 -9.24
CA SER A 73 4.03 0.61 -10.29
C SER A 73 5.37 1.31 -10.54
N LYS A 74 6.05 1.70 -9.46
CA LYS A 74 7.33 2.37 -9.58
C LYS A 74 8.39 1.45 -10.17
N HIS A 75 8.34 0.17 -9.82
CA HIS A 75 9.26 -0.82 -10.39
C HIS A 75 9.13 -0.89 -11.92
N TYR A 76 7.90 -0.92 -12.43
CA TYR A 76 7.71 -1.02 -13.87
C TYR A 76 8.04 0.25 -14.62
N SER A 77 7.99 1.40 -13.94
CA SER A 77 8.38 2.68 -14.54
C SER A 77 9.88 2.92 -14.43
N HIS A 78 10.44 2.62 -13.28
CA HIS A 78 11.85 2.90 -12.98
C HIS A 78 12.42 1.74 -12.15
N PRO A 79 12.82 0.63 -12.80
CA PRO A 79 13.33 -0.52 -12.06
C PRO A 79 14.54 -0.17 -11.20
N GLY A 80 14.63 -0.79 -10.04
CA GLY A 80 15.73 -0.58 -9.11
C GLY A 80 15.24 -0.68 -7.69
N ASP A 81 16.16 -0.55 -6.75
CA ASP A 81 15.85 -0.51 -5.30
C ASP A 81 15.03 -1.69 -4.81
N ARG A 82 15.09 -2.83 -5.51
CA ARG A 82 14.36 -4.04 -5.12
C ARG A 82 12.88 -3.77 -4.92
N LEU A 83 12.32 -2.90 -5.73
CA LEU A 83 10.93 -2.49 -5.56
C LEU A 83 9.93 -3.62 -5.71
N LEU A 84 10.25 -4.61 -6.55
CA LEU A 84 9.35 -5.76 -6.70
C LEU A 84 9.27 -6.57 -5.41
N GLU A 85 10.41 -6.74 -4.73
CA GLU A 85 10.43 -7.44 -3.45
C GLU A 85 9.65 -6.66 -2.39
N VAL A 86 9.82 -5.35 -2.38
CA VAL A 86 9.07 -4.48 -1.46
C VAL A 86 7.58 -4.60 -1.72
N ALA A 87 7.19 -4.60 -3.00
CA ALA A 87 5.78 -4.75 -3.36
C ALA A 87 5.21 -6.07 -2.86
N GLU A 88 5.97 -7.17 -3.03
CA GLU A 88 5.53 -8.47 -2.55
C GLU A 88 5.39 -8.52 -1.04
N PHE A 89 6.31 -7.90 -0.33
CA PHE A 89 6.25 -7.85 1.12
C PHE A 89 4.95 -7.19 1.59
N TYR A 90 4.64 -6.02 1.04
CA TYR A 90 3.43 -5.30 1.44
C TYR A 90 2.15 -5.95 0.94
N HIS A 91 2.22 -6.62 -0.20
CA HIS A 91 1.08 -7.40 -0.67
C HIS A 91 0.74 -8.51 0.34
N LEU A 92 1.74 -9.24 0.81
CA LEU A 92 1.52 -10.27 1.81
C LEU A 92 0.98 -9.70 3.12
N GLU A 93 1.50 -8.56 3.55
CA GLU A 93 0.97 -7.90 4.74
C GLU A 93 -0.51 -7.54 4.56
N SER A 94 -0.86 -7.05 3.37
CA SER A 94 -2.24 -6.68 3.07
C SER A 94 -3.17 -7.90 3.14
N VAL A 95 -2.75 -9.00 2.54
CA VAL A 95 -3.57 -10.22 2.52
C VAL A 95 -3.78 -10.74 3.94
N ARG A 96 -2.72 -10.77 4.73
CA ARG A 96 -2.83 -11.24 6.12
C ARG A 96 -3.79 -10.38 6.93
N ARG A 97 -3.71 -9.07 6.76
CA ARG A 97 -4.58 -8.15 7.50
C ARG A 97 -6.02 -8.25 7.04
N LEU A 98 -6.22 -8.45 5.73
CA LEU A 98 -7.55 -8.60 5.19
C LEU A 98 -8.21 -9.87 5.72
N ILE A 99 -7.47 -10.99 5.75
CA ILE A 99 -7.97 -12.24 6.30
C ILE A 99 -8.37 -12.06 7.76
N ALA A 100 -7.51 -11.40 8.53
CA ALA A 100 -7.81 -11.15 9.95
C ALA A 100 -9.08 -10.33 10.13
N LEU A 101 -9.28 -9.34 9.27
CA LEU A 101 -10.50 -8.50 9.32
C LEU A 101 -11.74 -9.28 8.98
N MET A 102 -11.64 -10.24 8.05
CA MET A 102 -12.79 -11.03 7.65
C MET A 102 -13.32 -11.91 8.78
N GLU A 103 -12.52 -12.11 9.82
CA GLU A 103 -12.96 -12.86 11.00
C GLU A 103 -13.85 -12.00 11.92
N ASN A 104 -13.90 -10.68 11.66
CA ASN A 104 -14.68 -9.74 12.47
C ASN A 104 -15.46 -8.79 11.55
N LEU A 105 -16.37 -9.35 10.75
CA LEU A 105 -17.05 -8.59 9.71
C LEU A 105 -17.83 -7.37 10.23
N HIS A 106 -18.38 -7.49 11.43
CA HIS A 106 -19.19 -6.38 11.98
C HIS A 106 -18.34 -5.19 12.45
N LYS A 107 -17.02 -5.33 12.50
CA LYS A 107 -16.13 -4.23 12.85
C LYS A 107 -15.36 -3.70 11.67
N LEU A 108 -15.75 -4.12 10.46
CA LEU A 108 -15.03 -3.77 9.25
C LEU A 108 -15.23 -2.29 8.91
N PRO A 109 -14.15 -1.51 8.77
CA PRO A 109 -14.27 -0.16 8.22
C PRO A 109 -14.47 -0.26 6.71
N ILE A 110 -15.72 -0.21 6.29
CA ILE A 110 -16.10 -0.55 4.91
C ILE A 110 -15.38 0.30 3.87
N GLY A 111 -15.34 1.61 4.06
CA GLY A 111 -14.71 2.51 3.09
C GLY A 111 -13.24 2.20 2.87
N GLU A 112 -12.48 2.10 3.96
CA GLU A 112 -11.05 1.82 3.88
C GLU A 112 -10.79 0.41 3.34
N THR A 113 -11.63 -0.55 3.70
CA THR A 113 -11.47 -1.92 3.23
C THR A 113 -11.72 -2.02 1.73
N LEU A 114 -12.77 -1.34 1.24
CA LEU A 114 -13.03 -1.33 -0.20
C LEU A 114 -11.90 -0.65 -0.96
N ALA A 115 -11.38 0.45 -0.44
CA ALA A 115 -10.24 1.12 -1.07
C ALA A 115 -9.03 0.20 -1.14
N ALA A 116 -8.75 -0.52 -0.04
CA ALA A 116 -7.64 -1.47 -0.01
C ALA A 116 -7.82 -2.57 -1.04
N ILE A 117 -9.04 -3.10 -1.17
CA ILE A 117 -9.32 -4.15 -2.15
C ILE A 117 -9.11 -3.65 -3.57
N CYS A 118 -9.54 -2.42 -3.86
CA CYS A 118 -9.30 -1.82 -5.18
C CYS A 118 -7.81 -1.71 -5.48
N LEU A 119 -7.04 -1.27 -4.50
CA LEU A 119 -5.59 -1.12 -4.66
C LEU A 119 -4.90 -2.47 -4.84
N LEU A 120 -5.32 -3.48 -4.10
CA LEU A 120 -4.77 -4.82 -4.24
C LEU A 120 -5.10 -5.42 -5.61
N ARG A 121 -6.30 -5.15 -6.11
CA ARG A 121 -6.64 -5.60 -7.45
C ARG A 121 -5.75 -4.94 -8.51
N SER A 122 -5.50 -3.66 -8.35
CA SER A 122 -4.59 -2.94 -9.25
C SER A 122 -3.18 -3.51 -9.19
N TYR A 123 -2.72 -3.83 -7.99
CA TYR A 123 -1.43 -4.49 -7.82
C TYR A 123 -1.38 -5.80 -8.60
N GLU A 124 -2.41 -6.63 -8.48
CA GLU A 124 -2.45 -7.91 -9.16
C GLU A 124 -2.45 -7.77 -10.68
N ILE A 125 -3.13 -6.76 -11.17
CA ILE A 125 -3.19 -6.51 -12.62
C ILE A 125 -1.83 -6.12 -13.16
N ILE A 126 -1.13 -5.20 -12.52
CA ILE A 126 0.15 -4.72 -13.04
C ILE A 126 1.31 -5.68 -12.77
N SER A 127 1.16 -6.60 -11.84
CA SER A 127 2.24 -7.53 -11.50
C SER A 127 2.13 -8.89 -12.19
N ARG A 128 1.20 -9.05 -13.12
CA ARG A 128 1.08 -10.30 -13.90
C ARG A 128 2.25 -10.56 -14.82
#